data_fa19f36a51ee23a88f82c8864e28537b
#
_entry.id   fa19f36a51ee23a88f82c8864e28537b
#
_cell.length_a   1.000
_cell.length_b   1.000
_cell.length_c   1.000
_cell.angle_alpha   90.00
_cell.angle_beta   90.00
_cell.angle_gamma   90.00
#
_symmetry.space_group_name_H-M   'P 1'
#
loop_
_entity.id
_entity.type
_entity.pdbx_description
1 polymer ?
#
loop_
_entity_poly.entity_id
_entity_poly.type
_entity_poly.pdbx_seq_one_letter_code
_entity_poly.pdbx_strand_id
1 'polypeptide(L)'
;MTKDLFIKYLQGICTEEEFDQILSWIREGSQSISGKGMVQQIWEEFEPEAGPVERIKYNRILDKIHHQININQNSSQLVIQKASTKYRIIAILTRVAAILLLPVLSLLLYTNLSDKDHYSANLNDLEVEAPAGSRTHIELGDGTKVWLNHGSKLKYPYRFDGDIRKVFLTGEAFFEVAHNSKIPFIVGTNRLDVKATGTAFNVSAYLDDNAVETTLVEGMVILYERKSNSKIKALTPGECLKFDKQKNSYSLETGNTLKYTSWKDGMLVFKNDLVEDIAKKLARWYNIDVEITNQKIKEYPFTATFTDETLPQVLELLSLATPVSYQLTLSKKLPDGSFSKQKVVIGLKAKNIKR
;
A
#
# COMPACT_ATOMS: atom_id res chain seq x y z
N MET A 1 -17.72 -32.65 -33.59
CA MET A 1 -18.62 -31.66 -33.00
C MET A 1 -18.58 -30.37 -33.79
N THR A 2 -19.68 -29.89 -34.32
CA THR A 2 -19.73 -28.60 -35.06
C THR A 2 -20.28 -27.51 -34.14
N LYS A 3 -19.83 -26.26 -34.36
CA LYS A 3 -20.27 -25.07 -33.61
C LYS A 3 -21.80 -24.91 -33.62
N ASP A 4 -22.41 -25.15 -34.80
CA ASP A 4 -23.86 -25.00 -34.99
C ASP A 4 -24.67 -25.98 -34.13
N LEU A 5 -24.18 -27.20 -33.96
CA LEU A 5 -24.84 -28.21 -33.13
C LEU A 5 -24.82 -27.85 -31.63
N PHE A 6 -23.74 -27.21 -31.15
CA PHE A 6 -23.63 -26.76 -29.77
C PHE A 6 -24.51 -25.52 -29.50
N ILE A 7 -24.65 -24.64 -30.49
CA ILE A 7 -25.55 -23.47 -30.39
C ILE A 7 -27.00 -23.94 -30.34
N LYS A 8 -27.43 -24.90 -31.16
CA LYS A 8 -28.76 -25.53 -31.07
C LYS A 8 -29.05 -26.12 -29.70
N TYR A 9 -28.05 -26.73 -29.07
CA TYR A 9 -28.14 -27.29 -27.72
C TYR A 9 -28.39 -26.17 -26.68
N LEU A 10 -27.63 -25.08 -26.74
CA LEU A 10 -27.80 -23.93 -25.83
C LEU A 10 -29.16 -23.25 -26.01
N GLN A 11 -29.72 -23.28 -27.25
CA GLN A 11 -31.04 -22.74 -27.54
C GLN A 11 -32.19 -23.70 -27.22
N GLY A 12 -31.90 -24.95 -26.83
CA GLY A 12 -32.88 -25.94 -26.45
C GLY A 12 -33.71 -26.51 -27.62
N ILE A 13 -33.23 -26.40 -28.86
CA ILE A 13 -33.90 -26.84 -30.11
C ILE A 13 -33.28 -28.07 -30.74
N CYS A 14 -32.50 -28.86 -29.98
CA CYS A 14 -31.92 -30.13 -30.44
C CYS A 14 -32.93 -31.26 -30.51
N THR A 15 -32.78 -32.14 -31.52
CA THR A 15 -33.46 -33.44 -31.57
C THR A 15 -32.83 -34.41 -30.55
N GLU A 16 -33.52 -35.56 -30.23
CA GLU A 16 -32.98 -36.56 -29.31
C GLU A 16 -31.65 -37.14 -29.78
N GLU A 17 -31.51 -37.40 -31.11
CA GLU A 17 -30.27 -37.92 -31.68
C GLU A 17 -29.11 -36.91 -31.66
N GLU A 18 -29.38 -35.62 -31.92
CA GLU A 18 -28.41 -34.53 -31.81
C GLU A 18 -27.96 -34.31 -30.35
N PHE A 19 -28.89 -34.49 -29.38
CA PHE A 19 -28.60 -34.38 -27.96
C PHE A 19 -27.67 -35.50 -27.48
N ASP A 20 -27.91 -36.76 -27.91
CA ASP A 20 -27.04 -37.89 -27.56
C ASP A 20 -25.63 -37.77 -28.13
N GLN A 21 -25.50 -37.20 -29.34
CA GLN A 21 -24.20 -36.86 -29.92
C GLN A 21 -23.43 -35.82 -29.10
N ILE A 22 -24.11 -34.82 -28.56
CA ILE A 22 -23.51 -33.81 -27.71
C ILE A 22 -23.08 -34.41 -26.38
N LEU A 23 -23.90 -35.25 -25.77
CA LEU A 23 -23.57 -35.93 -24.51
C LEU A 23 -22.37 -36.85 -24.66
N SER A 24 -22.28 -37.61 -25.76
CA SER A 24 -21.11 -38.46 -26.03
C SER A 24 -19.84 -37.62 -26.19
N TRP A 25 -19.92 -36.51 -26.90
CA TRP A 25 -18.78 -35.60 -27.05
C TRP A 25 -18.37 -34.93 -25.74
N ILE A 26 -19.32 -34.50 -24.88
CA ILE A 26 -19.01 -33.97 -23.55
C ILE A 26 -18.29 -35.02 -22.70
N ARG A 27 -18.67 -36.28 -22.80
CA ARG A 27 -18.05 -37.38 -22.05
C ARG A 27 -16.62 -37.69 -22.48
N GLU A 28 -16.36 -37.68 -23.80
CA GLU A 28 -15.10 -38.14 -24.37
C GLU A 28 -14.15 -37.03 -24.78
N GLY A 29 -14.67 -35.86 -25.22
CA GLY A 29 -13.91 -34.80 -25.87
C GLY A 29 -13.72 -33.50 -25.09
N SER A 30 -14.57 -33.22 -24.08
CA SER A 30 -14.56 -31.93 -23.38
C SER A 30 -13.31 -31.69 -22.52
N GLN A 31 -12.59 -32.74 -22.18
CA GLN A 31 -11.35 -32.63 -21.37
C GLN A 31 -10.09 -32.40 -22.23
N SER A 32 -10.17 -32.50 -23.56
CA SER A 32 -9.06 -32.18 -24.45
C SER A 32 -8.81 -30.65 -24.49
N ILE A 33 -7.55 -30.25 -24.74
CA ILE A 33 -7.18 -28.82 -24.85
C ILE A 33 -7.99 -28.12 -25.97
N SER A 34 -8.25 -28.83 -27.06
CA SER A 34 -9.06 -28.33 -28.18
C SER A 34 -10.55 -28.19 -27.84
N GLY A 35 -11.10 -29.13 -27.03
CA GLY A 35 -12.49 -29.08 -26.60
C GLY A 35 -12.79 -27.94 -25.62
N LYS A 36 -11.88 -27.65 -24.69
CA LYS A 36 -12.00 -26.53 -23.76
C LYS A 36 -11.96 -25.17 -24.44
N GLY A 37 -11.06 -24.99 -25.41
CA GLY A 37 -10.97 -23.76 -26.18
C GLY A 37 -12.23 -23.47 -27.00
N MET A 38 -12.82 -24.50 -27.62
CA MET A 38 -14.05 -24.38 -28.40
C MET A 38 -15.27 -24.00 -27.53
N VAL A 39 -15.40 -24.60 -26.35
CA VAL A 39 -16.48 -24.30 -25.41
C VAL A 39 -16.37 -22.88 -24.89
N GLN A 40 -15.16 -22.42 -24.55
CA GLN A 40 -14.93 -21.06 -24.04
C GLN A 40 -15.23 -20.00 -25.11
N GLN A 41 -14.82 -20.22 -26.36
CA GLN A 41 -15.07 -19.32 -27.45
C GLN A 41 -16.59 -19.19 -27.77
N ILE A 42 -17.33 -20.29 -27.72
CA ILE A 42 -18.79 -20.27 -27.92
C ILE A 42 -19.49 -19.57 -26.74
N TRP A 43 -19.00 -19.76 -25.53
CA TRP A 43 -19.56 -19.11 -24.32
C TRP A 43 -19.38 -17.60 -24.35
N GLU A 44 -18.23 -17.11 -24.83
CA GLU A 44 -17.94 -15.67 -24.94
C GLU A 44 -18.77 -14.97 -26.05
N GLU A 45 -19.19 -15.73 -27.09
CA GLU A 45 -20.01 -15.22 -28.20
C GLU A 45 -21.52 -15.35 -27.95
N PHE A 46 -21.95 -16.04 -26.88
CA PHE A 46 -23.36 -16.30 -26.60
C PHE A 46 -23.95 -15.22 -25.70
N GLU A 47 -24.75 -14.31 -26.29
CA GLU A 47 -25.65 -13.40 -25.55
C GLU A 47 -27.01 -14.09 -25.35
N PRO A 48 -27.41 -14.41 -24.09
CA PRO A 48 -28.72 -15.01 -23.84
C PRO A 48 -29.83 -13.96 -24.02
N GLU A 49 -30.68 -14.12 -25.04
CA GLU A 49 -31.94 -13.42 -25.08
C GLU A 49 -32.80 -13.86 -23.88
N ALA A 50 -33.13 -12.92 -23.00
CA ALA A 50 -33.90 -13.16 -21.78
C ALA A 50 -35.36 -13.46 -22.12
N GLY A 51 -35.66 -14.73 -22.41
CA GLY A 51 -37.03 -15.28 -22.47
C GLY A 51 -37.36 -16.08 -21.20
N PRO A 52 -38.67 -16.18 -20.81
CA PRO A 52 -39.05 -16.93 -19.62
C PRO A 52 -38.73 -18.43 -19.82
N VAL A 53 -37.71 -18.91 -19.15
CA VAL A 53 -37.28 -20.32 -19.20
C VAL A 53 -38.29 -21.16 -18.45
N GLU A 54 -38.99 -22.06 -19.15
CA GLU A 54 -39.91 -23.02 -18.55
C GLU A 54 -39.18 -23.96 -17.57
N ARG A 55 -39.40 -23.78 -16.29
CA ARG A 55 -38.84 -24.60 -15.17
C ARG A 55 -39.03 -26.10 -15.33
N ILE A 56 -39.99 -26.52 -16.12
CA ILE A 56 -40.35 -27.94 -16.34
C ILE A 56 -39.28 -28.73 -17.12
N LYS A 57 -38.54 -28.09 -18.06
CA LYS A 57 -37.48 -28.77 -18.82
C LYS A 57 -36.23 -29.07 -17.96
N TYR A 58 -35.86 -28.18 -17.05
CA TYR A 58 -34.70 -28.38 -16.19
C TYR A 58 -34.91 -29.49 -15.17
N ASN A 59 -36.08 -29.63 -14.58
CA ASN A 59 -36.38 -30.69 -13.63
C ASN A 59 -36.26 -32.09 -14.29
N ARG A 60 -36.68 -32.23 -15.55
CA ARG A 60 -36.53 -33.52 -16.29
C ARG A 60 -35.07 -33.87 -16.58
N ILE A 61 -34.21 -32.91 -16.81
CA ILE A 61 -32.77 -33.11 -17.03
C ILE A 61 -32.11 -33.46 -15.71
N LEU A 62 -32.46 -32.79 -14.63
CA LEU A 62 -31.93 -33.03 -13.28
C LEU A 62 -32.29 -34.43 -12.80
N ASP A 63 -33.56 -34.88 -13.02
CA ASP A 63 -34.00 -36.22 -12.68
C ASP A 63 -33.30 -37.33 -13.46
N LYS A 64 -33.03 -37.12 -14.76
CA LYS A 64 -32.24 -38.05 -15.58
C LYS A 64 -30.77 -38.15 -15.10
N ILE A 65 -30.17 -37.06 -14.70
CA ILE A 65 -28.81 -37.02 -14.14
C ILE A 65 -28.77 -37.75 -12.79
N HIS A 66 -29.70 -37.49 -11.90
CA HIS A 66 -29.78 -38.15 -10.62
C HIS A 66 -30.06 -39.67 -10.76
N HIS A 67 -30.87 -40.09 -11.73
CA HIS A 67 -31.11 -41.47 -12.01
C HIS A 67 -29.86 -42.21 -12.50
N GLN A 68 -29.05 -41.60 -13.36
CA GLN A 68 -27.76 -42.18 -13.82
C GLN A 68 -26.69 -42.21 -12.72
N ILE A 69 -26.67 -41.26 -11.81
CA ILE A 69 -25.76 -41.29 -10.66
C ILE A 69 -26.11 -42.44 -9.70
N ASN A 70 -27.40 -42.68 -9.45
CA ASN A 70 -27.86 -43.73 -8.57
C ASN A 70 -27.68 -45.15 -9.14
N ILE A 71 -27.76 -45.34 -10.46
CA ILE A 71 -27.49 -46.65 -11.09
C ILE A 71 -26.03 -47.06 -10.94
N ASN A 72 -25.09 -46.15 -10.99
CA ASN A 72 -23.65 -46.42 -10.83
C ASN A 72 -23.22 -46.69 -9.37
N GLN A 73 -24.06 -46.43 -8.37
CA GLN A 73 -23.72 -46.69 -6.96
C GLN A 73 -24.06 -48.13 -6.50
N ASN A 74 -24.82 -48.90 -7.27
CA ASN A 74 -25.28 -50.21 -6.83
C ASN A 74 -24.42 -51.42 -7.27
N SER A 75 -23.23 -51.22 -7.83
CA SER A 75 -22.36 -52.34 -8.28
C SER A 75 -21.01 -52.41 -7.54
N SER A 76 -20.96 -52.05 -6.29
CA SER A 76 -19.80 -52.34 -5.44
C SER A 76 -20.19 -53.22 -4.26
N GLN A 77 -20.26 -54.54 -4.50
CA GLN A 77 -20.28 -55.54 -3.40
C GLN A 77 -18.95 -55.39 -2.62
N LEU A 78 -19.02 -54.78 -1.45
CA LEU A 78 -17.94 -54.75 -0.49
C LEU A 78 -17.69 -56.10 0.08
N VAL A 79 -16.63 -56.77 -0.35
CA VAL A 79 -16.03 -57.88 0.36
C VAL A 79 -15.50 -57.36 1.70
N ILE A 80 -16.21 -57.59 2.78
CA ILE A 80 -15.80 -57.23 4.14
C ILE A 80 -14.68 -58.21 4.56
N GLN A 81 -13.43 -57.87 4.26
CA GLN A 81 -12.30 -58.47 4.95
C GLN A 81 -12.27 -57.97 6.39
N LYS A 82 -12.41 -58.86 7.37
CA LYS A 82 -12.20 -58.56 8.79
C LYS A 82 -10.82 -57.97 8.99
N ALA A 83 -10.75 -56.64 9.14
CA ALA A 83 -9.53 -55.94 9.44
C ALA A 83 -8.95 -56.43 10.77
N SER A 84 -7.67 -56.82 10.76
CA SER A 84 -6.95 -57.30 11.95
C SER A 84 -6.95 -56.23 13.04
N THR A 85 -6.95 -56.66 14.30
CA THR A 85 -6.99 -55.79 15.50
C THR A 85 -5.95 -54.64 15.44
N LYS A 86 -4.82 -54.87 14.78
CA LYS A 86 -3.77 -53.85 14.56
C LYS A 86 -4.26 -52.64 13.74
N TYR A 87 -5.06 -52.84 12.67
CA TYR A 87 -5.61 -51.75 11.87
C TYR A 87 -6.68 -50.94 12.63
N ARG A 88 -7.43 -51.58 13.55
CA ARG A 88 -8.39 -50.86 14.42
C ARG A 88 -7.67 -49.95 15.41
N ILE A 89 -6.55 -50.37 16.00
CA ILE A 89 -5.75 -49.58 16.92
C ILE A 89 -5.12 -48.37 16.18
N ILE A 90 -4.55 -48.63 14.99
CA ILE A 90 -3.99 -47.52 14.15
C ILE A 90 -5.08 -46.53 13.75
N ALA A 91 -6.27 -46.99 13.35
CA ALA A 91 -7.38 -46.10 12.99
C ALA A 91 -7.93 -45.28 14.17
N ILE A 92 -7.87 -45.82 15.39
CA ILE A 92 -8.22 -45.05 16.61
C ILE A 92 -7.14 -44.04 16.93
N LEU A 93 -5.85 -44.41 16.87
CA LEU A 93 -4.73 -43.52 17.11
C LEU A 93 -4.69 -42.38 16.09
N THR A 94 -4.95 -42.62 14.81
CA THR A 94 -5.02 -41.56 13.78
C THR A 94 -6.20 -40.63 14.00
N ARG A 95 -7.35 -41.11 14.45
CA ARG A 95 -8.50 -40.25 14.79
C ARG A 95 -8.21 -39.36 16.01
N VAL A 96 -7.62 -39.96 17.06
CA VAL A 96 -7.22 -39.18 18.26
C VAL A 96 -6.14 -38.15 17.92
N ALA A 97 -5.15 -38.54 17.10
CA ALA A 97 -4.13 -37.61 16.63
C ALA A 97 -4.73 -36.46 15.79
N ALA A 98 -5.68 -36.73 14.92
CA ALA A 98 -6.37 -35.71 14.13
C ALA A 98 -7.19 -34.75 15.00
N ILE A 99 -7.88 -35.26 16.04
CA ILE A 99 -8.67 -34.46 16.99
C ILE A 99 -7.75 -33.55 17.82
N LEU A 100 -6.55 -34.02 18.20
CA LEU A 100 -5.58 -33.23 18.96
C LEU A 100 -4.79 -32.25 18.06
N LEU A 101 -4.58 -32.60 16.80
CA LEU A 101 -3.81 -31.78 15.85
C LEU A 101 -4.58 -30.54 15.41
N LEU A 102 -5.90 -30.61 15.26
CA LEU A 102 -6.74 -29.48 14.88
C LEU A 102 -6.69 -28.31 15.89
N PRO A 103 -6.87 -28.51 17.22
CA PRO A 103 -6.75 -27.42 18.16
C PRO A 103 -5.31 -26.89 18.28
N VAL A 104 -4.29 -27.74 18.16
CA VAL A 104 -2.88 -27.29 18.15
C VAL A 104 -2.57 -26.49 16.90
N LEU A 105 -3.03 -26.93 15.73
CA LEU A 105 -2.87 -26.18 14.48
C LEU A 105 -3.65 -24.86 14.50
N SER A 106 -4.86 -24.87 15.06
CA SER A 106 -5.68 -23.67 15.24
C SER A 106 -5.03 -22.70 16.23
N LEU A 107 -4.42 -23.18 17.30
CA LEU A 107 -3.68 -22.38 18.25
C LEU A 107 -2.40 -21.79 17.61
N LEU A 108 -1.64 -22.58 16.85
CA LEU A 108 -0.47 -22.13 16.10
C LEU A 108 -0.84 -21.12 15.01
N LEU A 109 -1.93 -21.34 14.29
CA LEU A 109 -2.47 -20.38 13.32
C LEU A 109 -2.95 -19.12 14.05
N TYR A 110 -3.64 -19.26 15.16
CA TYR A 110 -4.09 -18.12 15.97
C TYR A 110 -2.90 -17.30 16.47
N THR A 111 -1.86 -17.91 17.03
CA THR A 111 -0.67 -17.17 17.50
C THR A 111 0.11 -16.56 16.34
N ASN A 112 0.32 -17.24 15.21
CA ASN A 112 0.99 -16.68 14.03
C ASN A 112 0.18 -15.59 13.31
N LEU A 113 -1.15 -15.61 13.40
CA LEU A 113 -2.02 -14.57 12.84
C LEU A 113 -2.24 -13.42 13.82
N SER A 114 -2.11 -13.66 15.14
CA SER A 114 -2.21 -12.60 16.17
C SER A 114 -0.98 -11.70 16.24
N ASP A 115 0.21 -12.21 15.86
CA ASP A 115 1.44 -11.40 15.78
C ASP A 115 1.54 -10.54 14.50
N LYS A 116 0.64 -10.74 13.55
CA LYS A 116 0.47 -9.75 12.48
C LYS A 116 -0.30 -8.60 13.10
N ASP A 117 0.41 -7.49 13.32
CA ASP A 117 -0.16 -6.20 13.63
C ASP A 117 -1.63 -6.14 13.18
N HIS A 118 -2.55 -6.39 14.09
CA HIS A 118 -3.92 -5.99 13.89
C HIS A 118 -3.89 -4.46 13.82
N TYR A 119 -3.56 -3.96 12.65
CA TYR A 119 -4.16 -2.75 12.17
C TYR A 119 -5.64 -3.09 11.96
N SER A 120 -6.32 -3.45 13.05
CA SER A 120 -7.76 -3.28 13.12
C SER A 120 -7.92 -1.81 12.82
N ALA A 121 -8.38 -1.48 11.62
CA ALA A 121 -9.03 -0.21 11.40
C ALA A 121 -10.15 -0.19 12.43
N ASN A 122 -9.80 0.25 13.64
CA ASN A 122 -10.77 0.55 14.67
C ASN A 122 -11.67 1.56 13.99
N LEU A 123 -12.96 1.32 13.98
CA LEU A 123 -14.00 2.23 13.47
C LEU A 123 -13.91 3.62 14.13
N ASN A 124 -12.94 3.84 14.99
CA ASN A 124 -12.66 5.02 15.79
C ASN A 124 -11.35 5.73 15.41
N ASP A 125 -10.59 5.26 14.38
CA ASP A 125 -9.39 5.97 13.96
C ASP A 125 -9.76 7.20 13.13
N LEU A 126 -9.24 8.35 13.51
CA LEU A 126 -9.32 9.60 12.79
C LEU A 126 -8.15 9.69 11.80
N GLU A 127 -8.41 10.26 10.64
CA GLU A 127 -7.37 10.62 9.68
C GLU A 127 -7.45 12.10 9.38
N VAL A 128 -6.31 12.79 9.51
CA VAL A 128 -6.15 14.19 9.13
C VAL A 128 -5.13 14.27 8.02
N GLU A 129 -5.46 15.00 6.97
CA GLU A 129 -4.61 15.25 5.82
C GLU A 129 -4.29 16.74 5.70
N ALA A 130 -3.02 17.07 5.48
CA ALA A 130 -2.62 18.38 5.01
C ALA A 130 -2.61 18.36 3.47
N PRO A 131 -3.49 19.10 2.78
CA PRO A 131 -3.50 19.12 1.32
C PRO A 131 -2.15 19.55 0.73
N ALA A 132 -1.87 19.12 -0.50
CA ALA A 132 -0.67 19.56 -1.21
C ALA A 132 -0.63 21.09 -1.30
N GLY A 133 0.51 21.70 -1.03
CA GLY A 133 0.68 23.16 -0.97
C GLY A 133 0.18 23.80 0.33
N SER A 134 -0.31 23.03 1.31
CA SER A 134 -0.82 23.53 2.59
C SER A 134 -0.17 22.83 3.77
N ARG A 135 -0.25 23.45 4.95
CA ARG A 135 0.18 22.89 6.23
C ARG A 135 -1.01 22.87 7.17
N THR A 136 -1.09 21.86 8.02
CA THR A 136 -2.20 21.69 8.98
C THR A 136 -1.61 21.56 10.38
N HIS A 137 -2.18 22.27 11.33
CA HIS A 137 -1.85 22.12 12.76
C HIS A 137 -3.04 21.52 13.50
N ILE A 138 -2.77 20.52 14.33
CA ILE A 138 -3.78 19.86 15.17
C ILE A 138 -3.24 19.64 16.58
N GLU A 139 -4.15 19.56 17.54
CA GLU A 139 -3.87 19.12 18.89
C GLU A 139 -4.61 17.80 19.15
N LEU A 140 -3.88 16.77 19.57
CA LEU A 140 -4.43 15.45 19.86
C LEU A 140 -5.06 15.44 21.24
N GLY A 141 -5.89 14.41 21.52
CA GLY A 141 -6.63 14.29 22.79
C GLY A 141 -5.75 14.14 24.03
N ASP A 142 -4.45 13.89 23.88
CA ASP A 142 -3.46 13.85 24.97
C ASP A 142 -2.71 15.17 25.18
N GLY A 143 -3.05 16.22 24.41
CA GLY A 143 -2.39 17.51 24.42
C GLY A 143 -1.12 17.58 23.56
N THR A 144 -0.80 16.51 22.80
CA THR A 144 0.30 16.53 21.82
C THR A 144 -0.06 17.43 20.65
N LYS A 145 0.82 18.37 20.29
CA LYS A 145 0.65 19.25 19.14
C LYS A 145 1.38 18.65 17.94
N VAL A 146 0.71 18.68 16.79
CA VAL A 146 1.25 18.13 15.54
C VAL A 146 1.06 19.12 14.41
N TRP A 147 2.14 19.44 13.73
CA TRP A 147 2.14 20.15 12.46
C TRP A 147 2.35 19.15 11.35
N LEU A 148 1.44 19.09 10.40
CA LEU A 148 1.54 18.27 9.19
C LEU A 148 2.02 19.12 8.04
N ASN A 149 3.05 18.69 7.36
CA ASN A 149 3.57 19.35 6.17
C ASN A 149 2.76 18.95 4.91
N HIS A 150 3.00 19.60 3.83
CA HIS A 150 2.31 19.47 2.54
C HIS A 150 2.15 18.01 2.09
N GLY A 151 0.92 17.60 1.78
CA GLY A 151 0.60 16.24 1.31
C GLY A 151 0.79 15.14 2.35
N SER A 152 0.82 15.49 3.64
CA SER A 152 1.01 14.53 4.73
C SER A 152 -0.31 14.08 5.33
N LYS A 153 -0.34 12.85 5.85
CA LYS A 153 -1.48 12.22 6.49
C LYS A 153 -1.08 11.66 7.86
N LEU A 154 -1.92 11.91 8.84
CA LEU A 154 -1.78 11.34 10.18
C LEU A 154 -3.04 10.56 10.53
N LYS A 155 -2.84 9.28 10.89
CA LYS A 155 -3.89 8.43 11.48
C LYS A 155 -3.64 8.29 12.96
N TYR A 156 -4.67 8.49 13.77
CA TYR A 156 -4.60 8.39 15.21
C TYR A 156 -5.95 8.00 15.81
N PRO A 157 -6.01 7.29 16.95
CA PRO A 157 -7.26 6.95 17.59
C PRO A 157 -7.92 8.18 18.20
N TYR A 158 -9.24 8.20 18.25
CA TYR A 158 -10.00 9.27 18.92
C TYR A 158 -9.57 9.47 20.39
N ARG A 159 -9.21 8.38 21.08
CA ARG A 159 -8.63 8.38 22.44
C ARG A 159 -7.48 7.39 22.53
N PHE A 160 -6.52 7.69 23.39
CA PHE A 160 -5.40 6.81 23.72
C PHE A 160 -5.74 6.02 25.00
N ASP A 161 -6.48 4.92 24.85
CA ASP A 161 -7.02 4.13 25.98
C ASP A 161 -6.08 2.96 26.41
N GLY A 162 -4.89 2.84 25.82
CA GLY A 162 -3.95 1.76 26.10
C GLY A 162 -2.66 2.20 26.79
N ASP A 163 -1.72 1.25 26.89
CA ASP A 163 -0.39 1.47 27.49
C ASP A 163 0.57 2.23 26.54
N ILE A 164 0.11 2.60 25.36
CA ILE A 164 0.87 3.36 24.36
C ILE A 164 -0.05 4.37 23.66
N ARG A 165 0.53 5.50 23.26
CA ARG A 165 -0.10 6.51 22.42
C ARG A 165 0.45 6.36 20.99
N LYS A 166 -0.21 5.56 20.16
CA LYS A 166 0.29 5.24 18.81
C LYS A 166 -0.45 6.04 17.74
N VAL A 167 0.32 6.66 16.84
CA VAL A 167 -0.15 7.32 15.63
C VAL A 167 0.60 6.77 14.41
N PHE A 168 0.05 6.97 13.22
CA PHE A 168 0.70 6.55 11.98
C PHE A 168 0.83 7.72 11.02
N LEU A 169 2.07 7.97 10.57
CA LEU A 169 2.43 9.07 9.69
C LEU A 169 2.79 8.57 8.29
N THR A 170 2.21 9.22 7.28
CA THR A 170 2.67 9.18 5.89
C THR A 170 2.95 10.64 5.48
N GLY A 171 4.16 10.94 5.03
CA GLY A 171 4.59 12.31 4.78
C GLY A 171 5.46 12.87 5.88
N GLU A 172 5.36 14.15 6.19
CA GLU A 172 6.21 14.83 7.17
C GLU A 172 5.38 15.51 8.24
N ALA A 173 5.79 15.34 9.49
CA ALA A 173 5.18 16.00 10.62
C ALA A 173 6.20 16.40 11.69
N PHE A 174 5.94 17.53 12.33
CA PHE A 174 6.62 17.95 13.54
C PHE A 174 5.70 17.69 14.75
N PHE A 175 6.25 17.11 15.79
CA PHE A 175 5.54 16.72 17.00
C PHE A 175 6.11 17.46 18.21
N GLU A 176 5.24 18.09 19.00
CA GLU A 176 5.50 18.49 20.38
C GLU A 176 4.69 17.57 21.29
N VAL A 177 5.34 16.48 21.71
CA VAL A 177 4.66 15.41 22.45
C VAL A 177 4.45 15.81 23.90
N ALA A 178 3.19 15.75 24.36
CA ALA A 178 2.85 15.95 25.76
C ALA A 178 3.60 14.95 26.68
N HIS A 179 4.23 15.46 27.74
CA HIS A 179 5.07 14.65 28.61
C HIS A 179 4.27 13.57 29.33
N ASN A 180 4.61 12.31 29.12
CA ASN A 180 4.09 11.18 29.88
C ASN A 180 5.08 10.01 29.83
N SER A 181 5.84 9.84 30.89
CA SER A 181 6.85 8.77 31.01
C SER A 181 6.26 7.37 31.14
N LYS A 182 4.99 7.24 31.62
CA LYS A 182 4.33 5.94 31.81
C LYS A 182 3.71 5.41 30.53
N ILE A 183 3.17 6.30 29.66
CA ILE A 183 2.49 5.94 28.42
C ILE A 183 3.25 6.57 27.27
N PRO A 184 4.18 5.85 26.61
CA PRO A 184 5.00 6.40 25.54
C PRO A 184 4.17 6.74 24.31
N PHE A 185 4.60 7.77 23.58
CA PHE A 185 4.06 8.16 22.27
C PHE A 185 4.87 7.48 21.16
N ILE A 186 4.21 6.87 20.21
CA ILE A 186 4.86 6.15 19.11
C ILE A 186 4.36 6.68 17.77
N VAL A 187 5.25 7.24 16.97
CA VAL A 187 4.98 7.59 15.58
C VAL A 187 5.42 6.41 14.70
N GLY A 188 4.45 5.65 14.21
CA GLY A 188 4.69 4.60 13.23
C GLY A 188 4.80 5.19 11.83
N THR A 189 5.77 4.73 11.05
CA THR A 189 5.90 5.00 9.62
C THR A 189 5.92 3.68 8.86
N ASN A 190 6.13 3.70 7.55
CA ASN A 190 6.26 2.47 6.76
C ASN A 190 7.53 1.65 7.06
N ARG A 191 8.56 2.24 7.71
CA ARG A 191 9.85 1.59 7.99
C ARG A 191 10.27 1.66 9.44
N LEU A 192 9.97 2.75 10.12
CA LEU A 192 10.44 3.04 11.47
C LEU A 192 9.27 3.29 12.41
N ASP A 193 9.44 2.91 13.66
CA ASP A 193 8.64 3.36 14.80
C ASP A 193 9.52 4.29 15.66
N VAL A 194 9.06 5.52 15.88
CA VAL A 194 9.74 6.55 16.67
C VAL A 194 9.05 6.68 18.02
N LYS A 195 9.72 6.27 19.09
CA LYS A 195 9.20 6.29 20.47
C LYS A 195 9.66 7.53 21.22
N ALA A 196 8.71 8.24 21.81
CA ALA A 196 8.89 9.49 22.54
C ALA A 196 8.12 9.50 23.88
N THR A 197 8.56 10.31 24.84
CA THR A 197 7.89 10.41 26.17
C THR A 197 7.63 11.85 26.62
N GLY A 198 7.92 12.83 25.79
CA GLY A 198 7.83 14.28 26.07
C GLY A 198 8.97 14.97 25.34
N THR A 199 8.82 15.17 24.05
CA THR A 199 9.92 15.53 23.14
C THR A 199 9.40 16.37 21.99
N ALA A 200 10.26 17.23 21.44
CA ALA A 200 10.01 17.97 20.21
C ALA A 200 10.89 17.38 19.09
N PHE A 201 10.27 16.86 18.03
CA PHE A 201 10.99 16.21 16.94
C PHE A 201 10.23 16.26 15.61
N ASN A 202 10.96 16.16 14.50
CA ASN A 202 10.43 16.06 13.15
C ASN A 202 10.60 14.64 12.60
N VAL A 203 9.60 14.16 11.88
CA VAL A 203 9.68 12.89 11.12
C VAL A 203 9.27 13.17 9.68
N SER A 204 10.14 12.84 8.73
CA SER A 204 9.84 12.85 7.29
C SER A 204 9.86 11.43 6.74
N ALA A 205 8.69 10.95 6.31
CA ALA A 205 8.45 9.59 5.86
C ALA A 205 7.56 9.53 4.61
N TYR A 206 7.83 10.39 3.63
CA TYR A 206 7.14 10.37 2.34
C TYR A 206 7.42 9.07 1.59
N LEU A 207 6.40 8.53 0.90
CA LEU A 207 6.52 7.24 0.21
C LEU A 207 7.50 7.28 -0.95
N ASP A 208 7.55 8.41 -1.65
CA ASP A 208 8.39 8.70 -2.82
C ASP A 208 9.84 9.10 -2.46
N ASP A 209 10.16 9.32 -1.19
CA ASP A 209 11.52 9.56 -0.75
C ASP A 209 12.29 8.25 -0.52
N ASN A 210 13.59 8.26 -0.78
CA ASN A 210 14.47 7.11 -0.59
C ASN A 210 14.80 6.84 0.89
N ALA A 211 14.52 7.79 1.78
CA ALA A 211 14.84 7.68 3.20
C ALA A 211 13.66 8.04 4.09
N VAL A 212 13.71 7.60 5.35
CA VAL A 212 12.94 8.15 6.47
C VAL A 212 13.90 8.95 7.33
N GLU A 213 13.57 10.21 7.61
CA GLU A 213 14.40 11.10 8.41
C GLU A 213 13.70 11.42 9.73
N THR A 214 14.47 11.39 10.83
CA THR A 214 13.98 11.78 12.16
C THR A 214 14.95 12.74 12.79
N THR A 215 14.51 13.95 13.09
CA THR A 215 15.33 15.02 13.69
C THR A 215 14.82 15.36 15.06
N LEU A 216 15.70 15.28 16.07
CA LEU A 216 15.36 15.59 17.45
C LEU A 216 15.75 17.03 17.77
N VAL A 217 14.78 17.80 18.29
CA VAL A 217 14.98 19.18 18.77
C VAL A 217 15.16 19.22 20.27
N GLU A 218 14.28 18.55 21.03
CA GLU A 218 14.29 18.54 22.49
C GLU A 218 13.88 17.18 23.04
N GLY A 219 14.49 16.81 24.17
CA GLY A 219 14.20 15.56 24.88
C GLY A 219 14.99 14.37 24.33
N MET A 220 14.35 13.21 24.21
CA MET A 220 14.95 11.96 23.69
C MET A 220 13.93 11.17 22.90
N VAL A 221 14.32 10.65 21.74
CA VAL A 221 13.54 9.68 20.98
C VAL A 221 14.35 8.41 20.75
N ILE A 222 13.65 7.28 20.66
CA ILE A 222 14.26 5.98 20.34
C ILE A 222 13.61 5.47 19.07
N LEU A 223 14.45 5.14 18.09
CA LEU A 223 14.01 4.58 16.80
C LEU A 223 14.12 3.06 16.82
N TYR A 224 13.09 2.42 16.30
CA TYR A 224 13.02 0.99 16.08
C TYR A 224 12.76 0.69 14.60
N GLU A 225 13.36 -0.37 14.09
CA GLU A 225 12.98 -0.90 12.79
C GLU A 225 11.63 -1.60 12.92
N ARG A 226 10.65 -1.19 12.12
CA ARG A 226 9.28 -1.69 12.24
C ARG A 226 9.13 -3.20 12.00
N LYS A 227 9.89 -3.77 11.05
CA LYS A 227 9.79 -5.19 10.70
C LYS A 227 10.35 -6.11 11.78
N SER A 228 11.51 -5.78 12.30
CA SER A 228 12.26 -6.59 13.27
C SER A 228 11.98 -6.18 14.72
N ASN A 229 11.33 -5.04 14.94
CA ASN A 229 11.18 -4.37 16.24
C ASN A 229 12.53 -4.19 16.95
N SER A 230 13.62 -4.18 16.19
CA SER A 230 14.97 -3.99 16.74
C SER A 230 15.25 -2.51 16.97
N LYS A 231 15.85 -2.19 18.11
CA LYS A 231 16.31 -0.84 18.41
C LYS A 231 17.46 -0.46 17.47
N ILE A 232 17.28 0.66 16.76
CA ILE A 232 18.30 1.24 15.87
C ILE A 232 19.19 2.19 16.67
N LYS A 233 18.60 3.24 17.22
CA LYS A 233 19.33 4.34 17.88
C LYS A 233 18.43 5.10 18.85
N ALA A 234 19.03 5.64 19.92
CA ALA A 234 18.43 6.73 20.68
C ALA A 234 19.10 8.03 20.23
N LEU A 235 18.27 9.04 19.85
CA LEU A 235 18.77 10.35 19.45
C LEU A 235 18.85 11.30 20.63
N THR A 236 19.83 12.19 20.57
CA THR A 236 20.00 13.36 21.43
C THR A 236 19.65 14.65 20.65
N PRO A 237 19.32 15.76 21.34
CA PRO A 237 18.98 17.01 20.68
C PRO A 237 20.08 17.47 19.69
N GLY A 238 19.64 17.91 18.51
CA GLY A 238 20.55 18.29 17.41
C GLY A 238 20.94 17.15 16.49
N GLU A 239 20.54 15.89 16.76
CA GLU A 239 20.78 14.77 15.86
C GLU A 239 19.64 14.58 14.87
N CYS A 240 20.00 14.24 13.62
CA CYS A 240 19.11 13.79 12.56
C CYS A 240 19.56 12.40 12.09
N LEU A 241 18.68 11.40 12.21
CA LEU A 241 18.90 10.07 11.66
C LEU A 241 18.19 9.97 10.32
N LYS A 242 18.93 9.59 9.29
CA LYS A 242 18.45 9.31 7.93
C LYS A 242 18.53 7.82 7.66
N PHE A 243 17.39 7.14 7.59
CA PHE A 243 17.30 5.71 7.32
C PHE A 243 17.04 5.47 5.83
N ASP A 244 18.00 4.88 5.13
CA ASP A 244 17.90 4.53 3.71
C ASP A 244 17.00 3.30 3.55
N LYS A 245 15.88 3.46 2.84
CA LYS A 245 14.87 2.40 2.63
C LYS A 245 15.34 1.26 1.75
N GLN A 246 16.32 1.51 0.86
CA GLN A 246 16.85 0.53 -0.10
C GLN A 246 18.00 -0.28 0.53
N LYS A 247 18.93 0.44 1.16
CA LYS A 247 20.13 -0.17 1.76
C LYS A 247 19.85 -0.79 3.13
N ASN A 248 18.71 -0.47 3.74
CA ASN A 248 18.35 -0.86 5.11
C ASN A 248 19.45 -0.47 6.12
N SER A 249 20.03 0.71 5.94
CA SER A 249 21.10 1.28 6.75
C SER A 249 20.76 2.70 7.13
N TYR A 250 21.44 3.23 8.13
CA TYR A 250 21.21 4.61 8.54
C TYR A 250 22.52 5.42 8.61
N SER A 251 22.39 6.71 8.43
CA SER A 251 23.40 7.72 8.71
C SER A 251 22.92 8.68 9.77
N LEU A 252 23.84 9.30 10.49
CA LEU A 252 23.58 10.28 11.53
C LEU A 252 24.24 11.60 11.14
N GLU A 253 23.45 12.67 11.15
CA GLU A 253 23.92 14.05 11.01
C GLU A 253 23.72 14.76 12.35
N THR A 254 24.65 15.65 12.73
CA THR A 254 24.57 16.43 13.95
C THR A 254 24.72 17.91 13.63
N GLY A 255 23.91 18.75 14.22
CA GLY A 255 24.03 20.20 14.03
C GLY A 255 22.72 20.96 14.12
N ASN A 256 22.58 22.02 13.31
CA ASN A 256 21.41 22.87 13.34
C ASN A 256 20.19 22.16 12.75
N THR A 257 19.13 21.98 13.54
CA THR A 257 17.88 21.33 13.17
C THR A 257 16.95 22.16 12.30
N LEU A 258 17.22 23.48 12.12
CA LEU A 258 16.37 24.40 11.35
C LEU A 258 16.10 23.91 9.92
N LYS A 259 17.06 23.28 9.28
CA LYS A 259 16.87 22.67 7.95
C LYS A 259 15.68 21.71 7.88
N TYR A 260 15.38 21.04 8.99
CA TYR A 260 14.36 19.98 9.09
C TYR A 260 13.07 20.44 9.76
N THR A 261 13.06 21.60 10.44
CA THR A 261 11.96 21.99 11.31
C THR A 261 11.34 23.34 10.99
N SER A 262 12.07 24.23 10.30
CA SER A 262 11.62 25.60 9.97
C SER A 262 10.41 25.67 9.04
N TRP A 263 10.11 24.57 8.34
CA TRP A 263 8.95 24.50 7.46
C TRP A 263 7.64 24.75 8.23
N LYS A 264 7.54 24.32 9.51
CA LYS A 264 6.36 24.57 10.35
C LYS A 264 6.10 26.06 10.58
N ASP A 265 7.16 26.86 10.56
CA ASP A 265 7.14 28.31 10.76
C ASP A 265 7.07 29.09 9.41
N GLY A 266 6.90 28.38 8.29
CA GLY A 266 6.76 29.01 6.97
C GLY A 266 8.08 29.26 6.25
N MET A 267 9.20 28.75 6.75
CA MET A 267 10.50 28.94 6.13
C MET A 267 10.95 27.67 5.42
N LEU A 268 11.40 27.80 4.18
CA LEU A 268 11.98 26.75 3.38
C LEU A 268 13.51 26.88 3.41
N VAL A 269 14.17 26.03 4.17
CA VAL A 269 15.62 26.09 4.39
C VAL A 269 16.31 24.96 3.64
N PHE A 270 17.24 25.33 2.78
CA PHE A 270 18.19 24.44 2.12
C PHE A 270 19.59 24.71 2.70
N LYS A 271 20.28 23.65 3.09
CA LYS A 271 21.66 23.72 3.57
C LYS A 271 22.46 22.58 2.97
N ASN A 272 23.18 22.89 1.91
CA ASN A 272 23.92 21.90 1.12
C ASN A 272 23.02 20.77 0.59
N ASP A 273 21.76 21.11 0.27
CA ASP A 273 20.79 20.17 -0.29
C ASP A 273 21.08 19.96 -1.78
N LEU A 274 20.93 18.72 -2.25
CA LEU A 274 21.07 18.40 -3.66
C LEU A 274 19.86 18.87 -4.46
N VAL A 275 20.08 19.29 -5.71
CA VAL A 275 18.99 19.76 -6.59
C VAL A 275 17.86 18.74 -6.71
N GLU A 276 18.15 17.44 -6.62
CA GLU A 276 17.11 16.38 -6.61
C GLU A 276 16.19 16.50 -5.38
N ASP A 277 16.75 16.70 -4.20
CA ASP A 277 15.98 16.85 -2.96
C ASP A 277 15.25 18.20 -2.92
N ILE A 278 15.90 19.27 -3.45
CA ILE A 278 15.26 20.57 -3.60
C ILE A 278 14.04 20.49 -4.51
N ALA A 279 14.15 19.81 -5.66
CA ALA A 279 13.05 19.62 -6.59
C ALA A 279 11.83 18.96 -5.93
N LYS A 280 12.03 17.92 -5.11
CA LYS A 280 10.98 17.27 -4.35
C LYS A 280 10.34 18.20 -3.31
N LYS A 281 11.16 18.93 -2.56
CA LYS A 281 10.67 19.91 -1.58
C LYS A 281 9.86 21.03 -2.24
N LEU A 282 10.33 21.58 -3.37
CA LEU A 282 9.59 22.59 -4.14
C LEU A 282 8.29 22.06 -4.71
N ALA A 283 8.30 20.82 -5.23
CA ALA A 283 7.10 20.15 -5.74
C ALA A 283 5.99 20.08 -4.70
N ARG A 284 6.34 19.73 -3.46
CA ARG A 284 5.41 19.66 -2.33
C ARG A 284 4.99 21.05 -1.84
N TRP A 285 5.95 21.96 -1.66
CA TRP A 285 5.71 23.31 -1.11
C TRP A 285 4.79 24.16 -1.98
N TYR A 286 5.01 24.14 -3.30
CA TYR A 286 4.24 24.95 -4.26
C TYR A 286 3.14 24.13 -4.97
N ASN A 287 2.97 22.84 -4.64
CA ASN A 287 2.01 21.93 -5.31
C ASN A 287 2.19 21.92 -6.82
N ILE A 288 3.40 21.70 -7.29
CA ILE A 288 3.79 21.71 -8.71
C ILE A 288 4.41 20.39 -9.12
N ASP A 289 4.44 20.11 -10.42
CA ASP A 289 5.20 19.01 -10.98
C ASP A 289 6.62 19.49 -11.34
N VAL A 290 7.65 18.80 -10.86
CA VAL A 290 9.05 19.13 -11.16
C VAL A 290 9.70 17.97 -11.88
N GLU A 291 10.30 18.24 -13.04
CA GLU A 291 11.04 17.31 -13.85
C GLU A 291 12.49 17.74 -14.00
N ILE A 292 13.44 16.84 -13.74
CA ILE A 292 14.86 17.08 -13.94
C ILE A 292 15.31 16.32 -15.18
N THR A 293 15.71 17.06 -16.21
CA THR A 293 16.08 16.49 -17.53
C THR A 293 17.53 16.03 -17.63
N ASN A 294 18.40 16.48 -16.73
CA ASN A 294 19.82 16.13 -16.77
C ASN A 294 20.29 15.54 -15.46
N GLN A 295 20.83 14.30 -15.51
CA GLN A 295 21.27 13.57 -14.31
C GLN A 295 22.40 14.30 -13.56
N LYS A 296 23.30 15.00 -14.29
CA LYS A 296 24.45 15.67 -13.68
C LYS A 296 24.07 16.80 -12.74
N ILE A 297 22.92 17.46 -12.96
CA ILE A 297 22.49 18.56 -12.09
C ILE A 297 21.87 18.10 -10.78
N LYS A 298 21.46 16.86 -10.67
CA LYS A 298 20.84 16.31 -9.46
C LYS A 298 21.75 16.41 -8.24
N GLU A 299 23.03 16.26 -8.44
CA GLU A 299 24.05 16.23 -7.39
C GLU A 299 24.63 17.62 -7.03
N TYR A 300 24.15 18.71 -7.67
CA TYR A 300 24.61 20.04 -7.31
C TYR A 300 24.03 20.46 -5.96
N PRO A 301 24.91 20.87 -5.01
CA PRO A 301 24.46 21.40 -3.73
C PRO A 301 23.97 22.85 -3.83
N PHE A 302 23.01 23.19 -3.02
CA PHE A 302 22.50 24.54 -2.90
C PHE A 302 22.18 24.89 -1.46
N THR A 303 22.39 26.15 -1.08
CA THR A 303 22.10 26.69 0.25
C THR A 303 21.35 27.99 0.12
N ALA A 304 20.17 28.08 0.69
CA ALA A 304 19.34 29.27 0.75
C ALA A 304 18.26 29.11 1.82
N THR A 305 17.68 30.24 2.26
CA THR A 305 16.49 30.28 3.10
C THR A 305 15.46 31.16 2.41
N PHE A 306 14.26 30.65 2.30
CA PHE A 306 13.10 31.30 1.71
C PHE A 306 11.99 31.43 2.75
N THR A 307 11.31 32.56 2.77
CA THR A 307 10.18 32.84 3.68
C THR A 307 8.89 33.09 2.91
N ASP A 308 8.88 34.15 2.12
CA ASP A 308 7.70 34.62 1.38
C ASP A 308 7.93 34.65 -0.14
N GLU A 309 9.05 34.07 -0.61
CA GLU A 309 9.39 34.11 -2.02
C GLU A 309 8.42 33.23 -2.85
N THR A 310 8.02 33.79 -3.96
CA THR A 310 7.21 33.08 -4.97
C THR A 310 8.06 32.07 -5.70
N LEU A 311 7.41 31.03 -6.26
CA LEU A 311 8.08 30.02 -7.05
C LEU A 311 9.03 30.58 -8.13
N PRO A 312 8.64 31.57 -8.96
CA PRO A 312 9.57 32.17 -9.92
C PRO A 312 10.82 32.77 -9.28
N GLN A 313 10.69 33.44 -8.13
CA GLN A 313 11.82 34.03 -7.43
C GLN A 313 12.79 32.95 -6.91
N VAL A 314 12.24 31.86 -6.33
CA VAL A 314 13.06 30.73 -5.87
C VAL A 314 13.79 30.07 -7.03
N LEU A 315 13.12 29.86 -8.17
CA LEU A 315 13.73 29.25 -9.36
C LEU A 315 14.80 30.14 -9.97
N GLU A 316 14.59 31.47 -9.97
CA GLU A 316 15.58 32.43 -10.44
C GLU A 316 16.83 32.41 -9.57
N LEU A 317 16.68 32.45 -8.24
CA LEU A 317 17.81 32.37 -7.30
C LEU A 317 18.56 31.05 -7.41
N LEU A 318 17.84 29.94 -7.55
CA LEU A 318 18.45 28.62 -7.81
C LEU A 318 19.26 28.66 -9.12
N SER A 319 18.69 29.25 -10.18
CA SER A 319 19.37 29.39 -11.46
C SER A 319 20.60 30.34 -11.39
N LEU A 320 20.56 31.38 -10.61
CA LEU A 320 21.71 32.30 -10.44
C LEU A 320 22.87 31.63 -9.69
N ALA A 321 22.57 30.84 -8.65
CA ALA A 321 23.56 30.23 -7.77
C ALA A 321 24.11 28.88 -8.26
N THR A 322 23.45 28.25 -9.24
CA THR A 322 23.81 26.94 -9.75
C THR A 322 23.84 26.92 -11.28
N PRO A 323 24.45 25.92 -11.92
CA PRO A 323 24.41 25.80 -13.38
C PRO A 323 23.06 25.25 -13.91
N VAL A 324 21.99 25.53 -13.20
CA VAL A 324 20.63 25.09 -13.49
C VAL A 324 19.90 26.14 -14.34
N SER A 325 19.22 25.70 -15.38
CA SER A 325 18.19 26.47 -16.08
C SER A 325 16.81 25.88 -15.78
N TYR A 326 15.78 26.66 -15.89
CA TYR A 326 14.42 26.21 -15.67
C TYR A 326 13.45 26.71 -16.75
N GLN A 327 12.38 25.95 -16.95
CA GLN A 327 11.21 26.37 -17.73
C GLN A 327 9.98 26.18 -16.87
N LEU A 328 9.22 27.25 -16.67
CA LEU A 328 7.97 27.23 -15.91
C LEU A 328 6.79 27.24 -16.88
N THR A 329 5.96 26.21 -16.82
CA THR A 329 4.68 26.15 -17.53
C THR A 329 3.57 26.42 -16.53
N LEU A 330 2.80 27.48 -16.80
CA LEU A 330 1.68 27.87 -15.94
C LEU A 330 0.52 26.86 -16.07
N SER A 331 -0.31 26.81 -15.03
CA SER A 331 -1.55 26.02 -15.03
C SER A 331 -2.50 26.43 -16.16
N LYS A 332 -3.13 25.45 -16.78
CA LYS A 332 -4.12 25.62 -17.85
C LYS A 332 -5.45 25.09 -17.38
N LYS A 333 -6.53 25.74 -17.78
CA LYS A 333 -7.89 25.25 -17.55
C LYS A 333 -8.12 23.98 -18.38
N LEU A 334 -8.58 22.92 -17.73
CA LEU A 334 -8.91 21.64 -18.33
C LEU A 334 -10.37 21.62 -18.82
N PRO A 335 -10.76 20.66 -19.70
CA PRO A 335 -12.14 20.55 -20.20
C PRO A 335 -13.19 20.31 -19.12
N ASP A 336 -12.81 19.69 -18.00
CA ASP A 336 -13.66 19.44 -16.83
C ASP A 336 -13.84 20.67 -15.92
N GLY A 337 -13.22 21.79 -16.28
CA GLY A 337 -13.27 23.05 -15.52
C GLY A 337 -12.20 23.17 -14.44
N SER A 338 -11.45 22.13 -14.13
CA SER A 338 -10.32 22.15 -13.22
C SER A 338 -9.09 22.82 -13.86
N PHE A 339 -8.03 23.00 -13.05
CA PHE A 339 -6.74 23.53 -13.54
C PHE A 339 -5.66 22.45 -13.42
N SER A 340 -4.83 22.34 -14.45
CA SER A 340 -3.62 21.50 -14.37
C SER A 340 -2.66 22.08 -13.32
N LYS A 341 -1.80 21.23 -12.73
CA LYS A 341 -0.68 21.73 -11.94
C LYS A 341 0.27 22.57 -12.82
N GLN A 342 0.95 23.51 -12.20
CA GLN A 342 2.11 24.14 -12.83
C GLN A 342 3.21 23.10 -12.98
N LYS A 343 4.00 23.21 -14.05
CA LYS A 343 5.11 22.30 -14.30
C LYS A 343 6.41 23.08 -14.42
N VAL A 344 7.44 22.64 -13.71
CA VAL A 344 8.80 23.14 -13.81
C VAL A 344 9.69 22.06 -14.40
N VAL A 345 10.40 22.39 -15.46
CA VAL A 345 11.43 21.53 -16.07
C VAL A 345 12.78 22.14 -15.76
N ILE A 346 13.62 21.39 -15.04
CA ILE A 346 14.95 21.82 -14.61
C ILE A 346 16.00 21.15 -15.50
N GLY A 347 16.83 21.95 -16.13
CA GLY A 347 17.89 21.51 -17.04
C GLY A 347 19.25 22.15 -16.74
N LEU A 348 20.28 21.76 -17.50
CA LEU A 348 21.59 22.37 -17.42
C LEU A 348 21.60 23.68 -18.23
N LYS A 349 22.18 24.76 -17.65
CA LYS A 349 22.44 25.99 -18.42
C LYS A 349 23.33 25.68 -19.63
N ALA A 350 22.93 26.17 -20.79
CA ALA A 350 23.82 26.18 -21.94
C ALA A 350 25.06 27.02 -21.59
N LYS A 351 26.26 26.50 -21.80
CA LYS A 351 27.48 27.29 -21.69
C LYS A 351 27.38 28.42 -22.72
N ASN A 352 27.19 29.63 -22.26
CA ASN A 352 27.45 30.78 -23.13
C ASN A 352 28.94 30.78 -23.48
N ILE A 353 29.28 30.19 -24.62
CA ILE A 353 30.56 30.39 -25.23
C ILE A 353 30.56 31.86 -25.69
N LYS A 354 31.04 32.77 -24.80
CA LYS A 354 31.39 34.14 -25.25
C LYS A 354 32.45 33.94 -26.34
N ARG A 355 32.07 34.19 -27.58
CA ARG A 355 32.99 34.43 -28.68
C ARG A 355 33.62 35.80 -28.54
#